data_0c988ad987bb4d9529ce5eca5b8bcdcf
#
_entry.id   0c988ad987bb4d9529ce5eca5b8bcdcf
#
_cell.length_a   1.000
_cell.length_b   1.000
_cell.length_c   1.000
_cell.angle_alpha   90.00
_cell.angle_beta   90.00
_cell.angle_gamma   90.00
#
_symmetry.space_group_name_H-M   'P 1'
#
loop_
_entity.id
_entity.type
_entity.pdbx_description
1 polymer ?
#
loop_
_entity_poly.entity_id
_entity_poly.type
_entity_poly.pdbx_seq_one_letter_code
_entity_poly.pdbx_strand_id
1 'polypeptide(L)'
;LKKMGKNILENLKQKLGLNYEYDIQCGYEAGCLGYSLYNQLKAVGVKCVILAPTTMFAPQGVRIKTDTRDAHMIAHCLSYGTYRAVYIPTEEDDSVKEYLRMRNDHKLALKKIKQQINAFCTRHGFCYTGTKWTQVHLKWLKNLEINNTLYREVMNEYMISYEEQALKIERFDKRIEEIASQTKYQEKVKRLGCFLGIKTHTALSLIVETGDFERFAKGNQYAAYLGLTPGEYSSSTNVNHLGITKAGNSHLRQLLIEAAGGICKGAVGHKSKALQARQNGN
;
A
#
# COMPACT_ATOMS: atom_id res chain seq x y z
N LEU A 1 -23.20 -12.68 -2.26
CA LEU A 1 -22.80 -11.84 -1.12
C LEU A 1 -23.96 -11.02 -0.52
N LYS A 2 -24.84 -10.32 -1.27
CA LYS A 2 -26.04 -9.64 -0.73
C LYS A 2 -26.99 -10.58 0.06
N LYS A 3 -27.08 -11.86 -0.31
CA LYS A 3 -27.79 -12.90 0.45
C LYS A 3 -27.12 -13.23 1.79
N MET A 4 -25.80 -13.08 1.89
CA MET A 4 -25.02 -13.51 3.06
C MET A 4 -25.31 -12.65 4.30
N GLY A 5 -25.40 -11.33 4.17
CA GLY A 5 -25.74 -10.44 5.28
C GLY A 5 -27.14 -10.64 5.82
N LYS A 6 -28.14 -10.80 4.94
CA LYS A 6 -29.53 -11.12 5.36
C LYS A 6 -29.61 -12.49 6.03
N ASN A 7 -28.98 -13.51 5.46
CA ASN A 7 -28.99 -14.87 6.01
C ASN A 7 -28.31 -14.95 7.39
N ILE A 8 -27.22 -14.19 7.60
CA ILE A 8 -26.56 -14.13 8.92
C ILE A 8 -27.51 -13.55 9.97
N LEU A 9 -28.22 -12.48 9.64
CA LEU A 9 -29.14 -11.81 10.56
C LEU A 9 -30.39 -12.68 10.86
N GLU A 10 -30.96 -13.32 9.86
CA GLU A 10 -32.07 -14.24 9.99
C GLU A 10 -31.69 -15.50 10.79
N ASN A 11 -30.53 -16.08 10.51
CA ASN A 11 -30.00 -17.22 11.26
C ASN A 11 -29.68 -16.88 12.73
N LEU A 12 -29.16 -15.69 13.00
CA LEU A 12 -28.90 -15.22 14.37
C LEU A 12 -30.22 -14.99 15.12
N LYS A 13 -31.21 -14.34 14.51
CA LYS A 13 -32.52 -14.13 15.10
C LYS A 13 -33.25 -15.48 15.39
N GLN A 14 -33.13 -16.46 14.51
CA GLN A 14 -33.66 -17.80 14.71
C GLN A 14 -32.95 -18.54 15.86
N LYS A 15 -31.64 -18.44 15.98
CA LYS A 15 -30.86 -19.12 17.03
C LYS A 15 -31.05 -18.49 18.41
N LEU A 16 -31.25 -17.18 18.49
CA LEU A 16 -31.32 -16.44 19.74
C LEU A 16 -32.75 -16.30 20.29
N GLY A 17 -33.78 -16.63 19.48
CA GLY A 17 -35.20 -16.47 19.83
C GLY A 17 -35.73 -15.06 19.56
N LEU A 18 -37.00 -14.97 19.12
CA LEU A 18 -37.61 -13.73 18.63
C LEU A 18 -38.07 -12.74 19.72
N ASN A 19 -37.92 -13.07 21.00
CA ASN A 19 -38.58 -12.32 22.11
C ASN A 19 -37.70 -11.24 22.76
N TYR A 20 -36.49 -10.96 22.22
CA TYR A 20 -35.59 -9.95 22.78
C TYR A 20 -35.02 -9.04 21.68
N GLU A 21 -34.92 -7.74 21.96
CA GLU A 21 -34.13 -6.83 21.16
C GLU A 21 -32.64 -7.10 21.45
N TYR A 22 -31.92 -7.58 20.45
CA TYR A 22 -30.48 -7.80 20.54
C TYR A 22 -29.72 -6.68 19.82
N ASP A 23 -28.74 -6.09 20.48
CA ASP A 23 -27.73 -5.25 19.83
C ASP A 23 -26.62 -6.14 19.28
N ILE A 24 -26.68 -6.43 17.99
CA ILE A 24 -25.74 -7.34 17.32
C ILE A 24 -24.60 -6.52 16.76
N GLN A 25 -23.39 -6.79 17.24
CA GLN A 25 -22.16 -6.26 16.69
C GLN A 25 -21.37 -7.38 15.99
N CYS A 26 -21.05 -7.18 14.73
CA CYS A 26 -20.20 -8.07 13.95
C CYS A 26 -18.80 -7.50 13.81
N GLY A 27 -17.82 -8.36 13.61
CA GLY A 27 -16.46 -7.94 13.28
C GLY A 27 -15.70 -9.02 12.52
N TYR A 28 -14.69 -8.59 11.78
CA TYR A 28 -13.76 -9.49 11.11
C TYR A 28 -12.38 -8.86 11.05
N GLU A 29 -11.37 -9.71 10.89
CA GLU A 29 -9.99 -9.30 10.77
C GLU A 29 -9.73 -8.64 9.40
N ALA A 30 -8.96 -7.54 9.39
CA ALA A 30 -8.52 -6.91 8.16
C ALA A 30 -7.68 -7.88 7.30
N GLY A 31 -8.14 -8.13 6.08
CA GLY A 31 -7.53 -9.09 5.16
C GLY A 31 -8.04 -8.93 3.74
N CYS A 32 -8.01 -10.01 2.97
CA CYS A 32 -8.35 -10.03 1.55
C CYS A 32 -9.82 -9.68 1.22
N LEU A 33 -10.72 -9.73 2.21
CA LEU A 33 -12.14 -9.36 2.03
C LEU A 33 -12.35 -7.85 1.85
N GLY A 34 -11.34 -7.02 2.16
CA GLY A 34 -11.44 -5.57 2.07
C GLY A 34 -12.65 -5.03 2.84
N TYR A 35 -13.38 -4.10 2.26
CA TYR A 35 -14.53 -3.43 2.88
C TYR A 35 -15.89 -3.99 2.41
N SER A 36 -15.90 -4.98 1.52
CA SER A 36 -17.14 -5.49 0.89
C SER A 36 -18.15 -6.02 1.91
N LEU A 37 -17.70 -6.87 2.84
CA LEU A 37 -18.56 -7.43 3.88
C LEU A 37 -19.05 -6.33 4.85
N TYR A 38 -18.17 -5.40 5.24
CA TYR A 38 -18.53 -4.25 6.06
C TYR A 38 -19.67 -3.43 5.42
N ASN A 39 -19.53 -3.07 4.14
CA ASN A 39 -20.54 -2.29 3.42
C ASN A 39 -21.88 -3.02 3.32
N GLN A 40 -21.85 -4.34 3.13
CA GLN A 40 -23.06 -5.17 3.05
C GLN A 40 -23.78 -5.26 4.40
N LEU A 41 -23.05 -5.47 5.50
CA LEU A 41 -23.61 -5.52 6.85
C LEU A 41 -24.19 -4.16 7.24
N LYS A 42 -23.48 -3.09 6.95
CA LYS A 42 -23.95 -1.71 7.18
C LYS A 42 -25.24 -1.41 6.40
N ALA A 43 -25.34 -1.86 5.15
CA ALA A 43 -26.53 -1.65 4.32
C ALA A 43 -27.79 -2.36 4.86
N VAL A 44 -27.63 -3.40 5.69
CA VAL A 44 -28.75 -4.09 6.37
C VAL A 44 -28.91 -3.68 7.84
N GLY A 45 -28.24 -2.59 8.27
CA GLY A 45 -28.37 -2.03 9.62
C GLY A 45 -27.56 -2.75 10.71
N VAL A 46 -26.64 -3.66 10.35
CA VAL A 46 -25.80 -4.37 11.32
C VAL A 46 -24.55 -3.56 11.63
N LYS A 47 -24.27 -3.34 12.91
CA LYS A 47 -23.02 -2.75 13.36
C LYS A 47 -21.87 -3.69 13.01
N CYS A 48 -20.92 -3.21 12.24
CA CYS A 48 -19.75 -3.98 11.83
C CYS A 48 -18.45 -3.21 12.08
N VAL A 49 -17.41 -3.92 12.50
CA VAL A 49 -16.08 -3.38 12.74
C VAL A 49 -15.05 -4.26 12.04
N ILE A 50 -14.05 -3.63 11.41
CA ILE A 50 -12.87 -4.34 10.89
C ILE A 50 -11.76 -4.17 11.91
N LEU A 51 -11.22 -5.29 12.41
CA LEU A 51 -10.21 -5.30 13.45
C LEU A 51 -8.80 -5.33 12.84
N ALA A 52 -7.90 -4.50 13.38
CA ALA A 52 -6.51 -4.52 12.97
C ALA A 52 -5.79 -5.73 13.62
N PRO A 53 -5.23 -6.68 12.84
CA PRO A 53 -4.67 -7.94 13.35
C PRO A 53 -3.62 -7.77 14.45
N THR A 54 -2.74 -6.80 14.25
CA THR A 54 -1.62 -6.52 15.18
C THR A 54 -2.04 -5.92 16.52
N THR A 55 -3.32 -5.58 16.68
CA THR A 55 -3.84 -4.95 17.91
C THR A 55 -4.82 -5.83 18.67
N MET A 56 -5.14 -7.01 18.13
CA MET A 56 -5.98 -7.98 18.81
C MET A 56 -5.17 -8.74 19.86
N PHE A 57 -5.82 -8.99 21.01
CA PHE A 57 -5.24 -9.85 22.01
C PHE A 57 -5.22 -11.31 21.51
N ALA A 58 -4.03 -11.85 21.30
CA ALA A 58 -3.86 -13.25 20.93
C ALA A 58 -3.32 -14.04 22.14
N PRO A 59 -3.96 -15.15 22.56
CA PRO A 59 -3.44 -15.99 23.63
C PRO A 59 -2.06 -16.54 23.25
N GLN A 60 -1.09 -16.37 24.13
CA GLN A 60 0.25 -16.93 23.90
C GLN A 60 0.25 -18.46 24.09
N GLY A 61 1.09 -19.16 23.32
CA GLY A 61 1.30 -20.61 23.48
C GLY A 61 0.35 -21.51 22.70
N VAL A 62 -0.66 -20.96 22.00
CA VAL A 62 -1.58 -21.78 21.19
C VAL A 62 -0.99 -21.99 19.79
N ARG A 63 -0.53 -23.23 19.51
CA ARG A 63 0.05 -23.58 18.20
C ARG A 63 -0.96 -23.97 17.13
N ILE A 64 -2.24 -24.20 17.50
CA ILE A 64 -3.27 -24.67 16.56
C ILE A 64 -4.15 -23.48 16.19
N LYS A 65 -4.12 -23.08 14.92
CA LYS A 65 -4.97 -22.07 14.32
C LYS A 65 -6.13 -22.74 13.59
N THR A 66 -7.36 -22.33 13.90
CA THR A 66 -8.59 -22.76 13.20
C THR A 66 -9.54 -21.58 13.10
N ASP A 67 -10.37 -21.55 12.07
CA ASP A 67 -11.35 -20.48 11.84
C ASP A 67 -12.30 -20.29 13.01
N THR A 68 -12.68 -21.39 13.68
CA THR A 68 -13.54 -21.36 14.89
C THR A 68 -12.86 -20.62 16.03
N ARG A 69 -11.57 -20.87 16.27
CA ARG A 69 -10.80 -20.19 17.33
C ARG A 69 -10.60 -18.71 17.00
N ASP A 70 -10.32 -18.42 15.73
CA ASP A 70 -10.18 -17.03 15.26
C ASP A 70 -11.49 -16.26 15.42
N ALA A 71 -12.64 -16.89 15.12
CA ALA A 71 -13.96 -16.30 15.34
C ALA A 71 -14.26 -16.06 16.83
N HIS A 72 -13.93 -17.00 17.71
CA HIS A 72 -14.05 -16.82 19.16
C HIS A 72 -13.15 -15.70 19.69
N MET A 73 -11.91 -15.60 19.20
CA MET A 73 -10.98 -14.54 19.57
C MET A 73 -11.53 -13.15 19.12
N ILE A 74 -12.06 -13.06 17.91
CA ILE A 74 -12.68 -11.82 17.40
C ILE A 74 -13.88 -11.44 18.28
N ALA A 75 -14.77 -12.38 18.59
CA ALA A 75 -15.91 -12.14 19.46
C ALA A 75 -15.50 -11.68 20.85
N HIS A 76 -14.45 -12.27 21.42
CA HIS A 76 -13.86 -11.85 22.70
C HIS A 76 -13.30 -10.41 22.61
N CYS A 77 -12.51 -10.09 21.56
CA CYS A 77 -12.00 -8.75 21.35
C CYS A 77 -13.13 -7.72 21.24
N LEU A 78 -14.22 -8.04 20.54
CA LEU A 78 -15.40 -7.17 20.41
C LEU A 78 -16.08 -6.96 21.76
N SER A 79 -16.27 -8.03 22.56
CA SER A 79 -16.94 -7.96 23.86
C SER A 79 -16.20 -7.12 24.88
N TYR A 80 -14.87 -7.16 24.87
CA TYR A 80 -14.01 -6.47 25.84
C TYR A 80 -13.37 -5.17 25.29
N GLY A 81 -13.62 -4.81 24.04
CA GLY A 81 -13.03 -3.62 23.43
C GLY A 81 -11.51 -3.68 23.27
N THR A 82 -10.91 -4.89 23.24
CA THR A 82 -9.46 -5.11 23.18
C THR A 82 -8.95 -5.18 21.74
N TYR A 83 -9.30 -4.19 20.93
CA TYR A 83 -8.89 -4.08 19.52
C TYR A 83 -8.80 -2.64 19.09
N ARG A 84 -8.16 -2.39 17.94
CA ARG A 84 -8.27 -1.12 17.21
C ARG A 84 -9.02 -1.34 15.91
N ALA A 85 -10.03 -0.50 15.68
CA ALA A 85 -10.77 -0.50 14.44
C ALA A 85 -9.89 0.02 13.29
N VAL A 86 -10.02 -0.63 12.13
CA VAL A 86 -9.44 -0.13 10.89
C VAL A 86 -10.25 1.07 10.41
N TYR A 87 -9.58 2.10 9.93
CA TYR A 87 -10.22 3.22 9.26
C TYR A 87 -10.89 2.76 7.96
N ILE A 88 -12.15 3.10 7.79
CA ILE A 88 -12.93 2.77 6.59
C ILE A 88 -12.90 4.00 5.67
N PRO A 89 -12.25 3.93 4.50
CA PRO A 89 -12.23 5.02 3.54
C PRO A 89 -13.61 5.23 2.92
N THR A 90 -13.81 6.40 2.30
CA THR A 90 -14.93 6.60 1.38
C THR A 90 -14.74 5.72 0.14
N GLU A 91 -15.83 5.41 -0.58
CA GLU A 91 -15.75 4.65 -1.82
C GLU A 91 -14.85 5.32 -2.87
N GLU A 92 -14.87 6.67 -2.91
CA GLU A 92 -14.02 7.46 -3.79
C GLU A 92 -12.53 7.30 -3.41
N ASP A 93 -12.18 7.44 -2.13
CA ASP A 93 -10.79 7.27 -1.67
C ASP A 93 -10.29 5.83 -1.87
N ASP A 94 -11.18 4.84 -1.66
CA ASP A 94 -10.84 3.44 -1.89
C ASP A 94 -10.58 3.16 -3.38
N SER A 95 -11.39 3.73 -4.27
CA SER A 95 -11.19 3.60 -5.73
C SER A 95 -9.87 4.23 -6.20
N VAL A 96 -9.53 5.40 -5.66
CA VAL A 96 -8.23 6.06 -5.94
C VAL A 96 -7.07 5.22 -5.38
N LYS A 97 -7.21 4.68 -4.20
CA LYS A 97 -6.22 3.78 -3.59
C LYS A 97 -5.96 2.54 -4.47
N GLU A 98 -7.01 1.89 -4.95
CA GLU A 98 -6.90 0.75 -5.88
C GLU A 98 -6.20 1.14 -7.19
N TYR A 99 -6.51 2.33 -7.73
CA TYR A 99 -5.85 2.83 -8.93
C TYR A 99 -4.33 3.04 -8.74
N LEU A 100 -3.94 3.61 -7.60
CA LEU A 100 -2.53 3.83 -7.25
C LEU A 100 -1.78 2.50 -7.03
N ARG A 101 -2.43 1.52 -6.42
CA ARG A 101 -1.88 0.17 -6.21
C ARG A 101 -1.70 -0.56 -7.54
N MET A 102 -2.71 -0.53 -8.41
CA MET A 102 -2.63 -1.08 -9.78
C MET A 102 -1.44 -0.48 -10.53
N ARG A 103 -1.27 0.86 -10.48
CA ARG A 103 -0.11 1.52 -11.11
C ARG A 103 1.21 1.02 -10.53
N ASN A 104 1.28 0.77 -9.22
CA ASN A 104 2.47 0.22 -8.59
C ASN A 104 2.77 -1.21 -9.05
N ASP A 105 1.75 -2.06 -9.23
CA ASP A 105 1.91 -3.42 -9.76
C ASP A 105 2.49 -3.39 -11.18
N HIS A 106 2.04 -2.46 -12.03
CA HIS A 106 2.61 -2.24 -13.35
C HIS A 106 4.07 -1.75 -13.29
N LYS A 107 4.44 -0.92 -12.31
CA LYS A 107 5.83 -0.51 -12.05
C LYS A 107 6.71 -1.72 -11.67
N LEU A 108 6.20 -2.62 -10.86
CA LEU A 108 6.89 -3.87 -10.50
C LEU A 108 7.05 -4.81 -11.69
N ALA A 109 6.02 -4.93 -12.53
CA ALA A 109 6.10 -5.69 -13.77
C ALA A 109 7.16 -5.12 -14.72
N LEU A 110 7.20 -3.80 -14.92
CA LEU A 110 8.25 -3.15 -15.70
C LEU A 110 9.65 -3.39 -15.13
N LYS A 111 9.80 -3.37 -13.80
CA LYS A 111 11.07 -3.70 -13.14
C LYS A 111 11.50 -5.12 -13.46
N LYS A 112 10.59 -6.09 -13.46
CA LYS A 112 10.86 -7.49 -13.82
C LYS A 112 11.32 -7.62 -15.28
N ILE A 113 10.63 -6.96 -16.21
CA ILE A 113 11.03 -6.94 -17.63
C ILE A 113 12.44 -6.36 -17.79
N LYS A 114 12.75 -5.24 -17.14
CA LYS A 114 14.10 -4.66 -17.11
C LYS A 114 15.16 -5.63 -16.60
N GLN A 115 14.85 -6.41 -15.57
CA GLN A 115 15.74 -7.44 -15.05
C GLN A 115 15.96 -8.59 -16.06
N GLN A 116 14.90 -9.02 -16.75
CA GLN A 116 14.97 -10.05 -17.77
C GLN A 116 15.83 -9.63 -18.95
N ILE A 117 15.66 -8.40 -19.45
CA ILE A 117 16.51 -7.82 -20.51
C ILE A 117 17.98 -7.76 -20.07
N ASN A 118 18.26 -7.24 -18.87
CA ASN A 118 19.63 -7.20 -18.35
C ASN A 118 20.24 -8.61 -18.22
N ALA A 119 19.48 -9.57 -17.73
CA ALA A 119 19.95 -10.94 -17.57
C ALA A 119 20.19 -11.61 -18.94
N PHE A 120 19.35 -11.33 -19.94
CA PHE A 120 19.58 -11.78 -21.32
C PHE A 120 20.89 -11.21 -21.85
N CYS A 121 21.09 -9.89 -21.78
CA CYS A 121 22.33 -9.24 -22.23
C CYS A 121 23.55 -9.86 -21.55
N THR A 122 23.52 -10.05 -20.23
CA THR A 122 24.63 -10.63 -19.47
C THR A 122 24.95 -12.05 -19.92
N ARG A 123 23.94 -12.91 -20.11
CA ARG A 123 24.15 -14.31 -20.55
C ARG A 123 24.75 -14.43 -21.95
N HIS A 124 24.48 -13.44 -22.80
CA HIS A 124 24.96 -13.47 -24.20
C HIS A 124 26.14 -12.53 -24.45
N GLY A 125 26.80 -12.02 -23.40
CA GLY A 125 27.99 -11.21 -23.49
C GLY A 125 27.80 -9.77 -23.98
N PHE A 126 26.55 -9.27 -24.03
CA PHE A 126 26.27 -7.89 -24.38
C PHE A 126 26.48 -6.98 -23.17
N CYS A 127 27.55 -6.20 -23.18
CA CYS A 127 27.93 -5.32 -22.08
C CYS A 127 27.70 -3.85 -22.43
N TYR A 128 26.89 -3.14 -21.62
CA TYR A 128 26.71 -1.70 -21.70
C TYR A 128 27.37 -1.01 -20.52
N THR A 129 28.28 -0.07 -20.79
CA THR A 129 29.11 0.61 -19.78
C THR A 129 28.50 1.90 -19.24
N GLY A 130 27.48 2.45 -19.90
CA GLY A 130 26.82 3.69 -19.49
C GLY A 130 25.66 3.51 -18.54
N THR A 131 24.97 4.59 -18.25
CA THR A 131 23.77 4.59 -17.40
C THR A 131 22.60 3.87 -18.10
N LYS A 132 22.12 2.79 -17.48
CA LYS A 132 21.04 1.98 -18.01
C LYS A 132 19.68 2.72 -17.99
N TRP A 133 18.79 2.36 -18.92
CA TRP A 133 17.41 2.85 -19.05
C TRP A 133 17.30 4.33 -19.42
N THR A 134 18.37 4.90 -19.98
CA THR A 134 18.37 6.18 -20.69
C THR A 134 18.00 5.96 -22.17
N GLN A 135 17.66 7.04 -22.89
CA GLN A 135 17.37 6.96 -24.34
C GLN A 135 18.55 6.36 -25.12
N VAL A 136 19.77 6.68 -24.71
CA VAL A 136 21.00 6.11 -25.32
C VAL A 136 21.08 4.61 -25.10
N HIS A 137 20.79 4.14 -23.88
CA HIS A 137 20.75 2.69 -23.59
C HIS A 137 19.66 1.98 -24.37
N LEU A 138 18.44 2.55 -24.46
CA LEU A 138 17.35 1.97 -25.22
C LEU A 138 17.68 1.88 -26.71
N LYS A 139 18.32 2.91 -27.27
CA LYS A 139 18.82 2.87 -28.66
C LYS A 139 19.88 1.77 -28.85
N TRP A 140 20.80 1.61 -27.88
CA TRP A 140 21.80 0.55 -27.90
C TRP A 140 21.14 -0.84 -27.85
N LEU A 141 20.15 -1.07 -27.00
CA LEU A 141 19.40 -2.34 -26.93
C LEU A 141 18.71 -2.68 -28.24
N LYS A 142 18.12 -1.70 -28.94
CA LYS A 142 17.46 -1.89 -30.24
C LYS A 142 18.43 -2.23 -31.37
N ASN A 143 19.67 -1.75 -31.26
CA ASN A 143 20.71 -1.93 -32.29
C ASN A 143 21.69 -3.06 -31.96
N LEU A 144 21.35 -3.95 -31.02
CA LEU A 144 22.19 -5.10 -30.72
C LEU A 144 22.27 -6.06 -31.93
N GLU A 145 23.50 -6.36 -32.37
CA GLU A 145 23.76 -7.35 -33.39
C GLU A 145 23.65 -8.76 -32.81
N ILE A 146 22.52 -9.39 -33.00
CA ILE A 146 22.23 -10.74 -32.51
C ILE A 146 22.13 -11.67 -33.72
N ASN A 147 23.16 -12.51 -33.95
CA ASN A 147 23.23 -13.38 -35.11
C ASN A 147 22.19 -14.51 -35.08
N ASN A 148 21.90 -15.06 -33.91
CA ASN A 148 20.90 -16.12 -33.75
C ASN A 148 19.48 -15.54 -33.84
N THR A 149 18.69 -16.06 -34.78
CA THR A 149 17.34 -15.60 -35.08
C THR A 149 16.41 -15.69 -33.85
N LEU A 150 16.42 -16.82 -33.13
CA LEU A 150 15.58 -17.01 -31.94
C LEU A 150 15.97 -16.07 -30.80
N TYR A 151 17.28 -15.82 -30.59
CA TYR A 151 17.72 -14.84 -29.60
C TYR A 151 17.30 -13.42 -29.95
N ARG A 152 17.28 -13.08 -31.24
CA ARG A 152 16.77 -11.79 -31.72
C ARG A 152 15.28 -11.65 -31.49
N GLU A 153 14.50 -12.69 -31.76
CA GLU A 153 13.07 -12.73 -31.46
C GLU A 153 12.80 -12.55 -29.97
N VAL A 154 13.53 -13.27 -29.10
CA VAL A 154 13.39 -13.13 -27.63
C VAL A 154 13.68 -11.70 -27.18
N MET A 155 14.75 -11.06 -27.68
CA MET A 155 15.07 -9.68 -27.35
C MET A 155 13.99 -8.72 -27.82
N ASN A 156 13.49 -8.89 -29.05
CA ASN A 156 12.41 -8.07 -29.61
C ASN A 156 11.14 -8.15 -28.74
N GLU A 157 10.72 -9.34 -28.34
CA GLU A 157 9.56 -9.55 -27.47
C GLU A 157 9.74 -8.89 -26.08
N TYR A 158 10.93 -8.98 -25.51
CA TYR A 158 11.23 -8.24 -24.28
C TYR A 158 11.18 -6.74 -24.47
N MET A 159 11.65 -6.20 -25.59
CA MET A 159 11.61 -4.77 -25.89
C MET A 159 10.18 -4.29 -26.13
N ILE A 160 9.36 -5.04 -26.86
CA ILE A 160 7.93 -4.75 -27.04
C ILE A 160 7.23 -4.70 -25.68
N SER A 161 7.41 -5.73 -24.85
CA SER A 161 6.83 -5.79 -23.51
C SER A 161 7.28 -4.61 -22.62
N TYR A 162 8.53 -4.19 -22.73
CA TYR A 162 9.06 -3.01 -22.05
C TYR A 162 8.35 -1.72 -22.49
N GLU A 163 8.21 -1.51 -23.80
CA GLU A 163 7.60 -0.31 -24.36
C GLU A 163 6.12 -0.21 -24.01
N GLU A 164 5.37 -1.29 -24.16
CA GLU A 164 3.96 -1.36 -23.78
C GLU A 164 3.76 -1.04 -22.30
N GLN A 165 4.58 -1.63 -21.44
CA GLN A 165 4.47 -1.41 -20.00
C GLN A 165 4.86 0.02 -19.59
N ALA A 166 5.86 0.61 -20.25
CA ALA A 166 6.27 1.99 -20.04
C ALA A 166 5.16 2.97 -20.44
N LEU A 167 4.53 2.76 -21.60
CA LEU A 167 3.38 3.57 -22.07
C LEU A 167 2.17 3.46 -21.13
N LYS A 168 1.88 2.26 -20.61
CA LYS A 168 0.80 2.07 -19.62
C LYS A 168 1.06 2.91 -18.36
N ILE A 169 2.28 2.86 -17.84
CA ILE A 169 2.65 3.63 -16.63
C ILE A 169 2.56 5.14 -16.90
N GLU A 170 3.01 5.62 -18.05
CA GLU A 170 2.89 7.03 -18.42
C GLU A 170 1.42 7.49 -18.45
N ARG A 171 0.53 6.69 -19.04
CA ARG A 171 -0.91 6.95 -19.06
C ARG A 171 -1.51 6.97 -17.64
N PHE A 172 -1.10 6.05 -16.76
CA PHE A 172 -1.55 6.04 -15.38
C PHE A 172 -1.04 7.24 -14.61
N ASP A 173 0.22 7.65 -14.83
CA ASP A 173 0.79 8.83 -14.17
C ASP A 173 0.04 10.11 -14.58
N LYS A 174 -0.32 10.27 -15.85
CA LYS A 174 -1.17 11.38 -16.31
C LYS A 174 -2.53 11.39 -15.61
N ARG A 175 -3.18 10.22 -15.50
CA ARG A 175 -4.46 10.11 -14.81
C ARG A 175 -4.36 10.41 -13.32
N ILE A 176 -3.26 10.02 -12.66
CA ILE A 176 -2.99 10.34 -11.25
C ILE A 176 -2.84 11.85 -11.04
N GLU A 177 -2.17 12.57 -11.96
CA GLU A 177 -2.09 14.04 -11.91
C GLU A 177 -3.48 14.70 -12.05
N GLU A 178 -4.34 14.18 -12.92
CA GLU A 178 -5.73 14.66 -13.05
C GLU A 178 -6.52 14.44 -11.76
N ILE A 179 -6.43 13.23 -11.15
CA ILE A 179 -7.10 12.92 -9.88
C ILE A 179 -6.58 13.84 -8.78
N ALA A 180 -5.26 14.02 -8.68
CA ALA A 180 -4.63 14.86 -7.68
C ALA A 180 -5.00 16.35 -7.81
N SER A 181 -5.39 16.81 -9.00
CA SER A 181 -5.85 18.19 -9.26
C SER A 181 -7.29 18.46 -8.85
N GLN A 182 -8.06 17.43 -8.49
CA GLN A 182 -9.43 17.60 -8.00
C GLN A 182 -9.46 18.37 -6.69
N THR A 183 -10.50 19.17 -6.49
CA THR A 183 -10.67 20.03 -5.30
C THR A 183 -10.46 19.29 -3.97
N LYS A 184 -10.89 18.04 -3.90
CA LYS A 184 -10.75 17.18 -2.71
C LYS A 184 -9.29 16.92 -2.29
N TYR A 185 -8.38 16.79 -3.27
CA TYR A 185 -7.01 16.35 -3.04
C TYR A 185 -5.97 17.46 -3.24
N GLN A 186 -6.26 18.42 -4.10
CA GLN A 186 -5.31 19.39 -4.62
C GLN A 186 -4.50 20.10 -3.53
N GLU A 187 -5.18 20.65 -2.52
CA GLU A 187 -4.53 21.37 -1.43
C GLU A 187 -3.59 20.48 -0.61
N LYS A 188 -4.07 19.29 -0.23
CA LYS A 188 -3.27 18.31 0.53
C LYS A 188 -2.07 17.82 -0.27
N VAL A 189 -2.25 17.57 -1.57
CA VAL A 189 -1.16 17.16 -2.47
C VAL A 189 -0.11 18.25 -2.60
N LYS A 190 -0.51 19.52 -2.75
CA LYS A 190 0.39 20.68 -2.78
C LYS A 190 1.23 20.75 -1.50
N ARG A 191 0.60 20.69 -0.33
CA ARG A 191 1.28 20.75 0.97
C ARG A 191 2.29 19.60 1.14
N LEU A 192 1.89 18.36 0.86
CA LEU A 192 2.80 17.22 0.93
C LEU A 192 3.92 17.29 -0.11
N GLY A 193 3.65 17.86 -1.29
CA GLY A 193 4.62 18.07 -2.35
C GLY A 193 5.75 19.05 -2.00
N CYS A 194 5.62 19.83 -0.92
CA CYS A 194 6.68 20.71 -0.41
C CYS A 194 7.84 19.94 0.25
N PHE A 195 7.60 18.67 0.62
CA PHE A 195 8.67 17.84 1.17
C PHE A 195 9.54 17.24 0.08
N LEU A 196 10.86 17.27 0.30
CA LEU A 196 11.80 16.64 -0.62
C LEU A 196 11.52 15.14 -0.77
N GLY A 197 11.51 14.65 -2.01
CA GLY A 197 11.24 13.25 -2.33
C GLY A 197 9.75 12.90 -2.45
N ILE A 198 8.83 13.78 -2.06
CA ILE A 198 7.39 13.57 -2.21
C ILE A 198 6.91 14.27 -3.49
N LYS A 199 6.42 13.46 -4.44
CA LYS A 199 5.76 13.92 -5.66
C LYS A 199 4.28 13.55 -5.61
N THR A 200 3.52 13.96 -6.64
CA THR A 200 2.07 13.77 -6.74
C THR A 200 1.60 12.37 -6.41
N HIS A 201 2.19 11.34 -7.02
CA HIS A 201 1.85 9.94 -6.73
C HIS A 201 2.03 9.59 -5.24
N THR A 202 3.18 9.93 -4.65
CA THR A 202 3.45 9.65 -3.24
C THR A 202 2.53 10.43 -2.32
N ALA A 203 2.30 11.73 -2.61
CA ALA A 203 1.40 12.58 -1.84
C ALA A 203 -0.04 12.04 -1.86
N LEU A 204 -0.57 11.71 -3.04
CA LEU A 204 -1.91 11.16 -3.17
C LEU A 204 -2.04 9.80 -2.48
N SER A 205 -1.03 8.92 -2.61
CA SER A 205 -0.99 7.64 -1.89
C SER A 205 -1.03 7.84 -0.37
N LEU A 206 -0.25 8.78 0.17
CA LEU A 206 -0.28 9.12 1.60
C LEU A 206 -1.68 9.57 2.04
N ILE A 207 -2.36 10.37 1.23
CA ILE A 207 -3.69 10.90 1.55
C ILE A 207 -4.72 9.75 1.61
N VAL A 208 -4.85 8.97 0.56
CA VAL A 208 -5.93 7.97 0.45
C VAL A 208 -5.68 6.71 1.28
N GLU A 209 -4.43 6.33 1.50
CA GLU A 209 -4.08 5.18 2.35
C GLU A 209 -4.15 5.51 3.84
N THR A 210 -3.87 6.76 4.22
CA THR A 210 -3.97 7.22 5.61
C THR A 210 -5.40 7.57 5.97
N GLY A 211 -6.13 8.20 5.04
CA GLY A 211 -7.47 8.74 5.25
C GLY A 211 -7.43 9.99 6.12
N ASP A 212 -7.82 9.86 7.38
CA ASP A 212 -7.83 10.97 8.33
C ASP A 212 -6.49 11.04 9.10
N PHE A 213 -5.75 12.13 8.92
CA PHE A 213 -4.50 12.41 9.66
C PHE A 213 -4.75 12.93 11.07
N GLU A 214 -5.91 13.52 11.35
CA GLU A 214 -6.23 14.10 12.67
C GLU A 214 -6.38 13.03 13.76
N ARG A 215 -6.58 11.78 13.37
CA ARG A 215 -6.55 10.64 14.30
C ARG A 215 -5.18 10.39 14.94
N PHE A 216 -4.13 11.06 14.49
CA PHE A 216 -2.78 10.97 15.04
C PHE A 216 -2.42 12.29 15.75
N ALA A 217 -2.45 12.29 17.08
CA ALA A 217 -2.12 13.49 17.86
C ALA A 217 -0.63 13.91 17.74
N LYS A 218 0.26 12.96 17.40
CA LYS A 218 1.71 13.20 17.28
C LYS A 218 2.30 12.41 16.13
N GLY A 219 3.38 12.93 15.51
CA GLY A 219 4.08 12.27 14.39
C GLY A 219 4.61 10.88 14.71
N ASN A 220 5.04 10.61 15.94
CA ASN A 220 5.49 9.28 16.36
C ASN A 220 4.36 8.23 16.35
N GLN A 221 3.11 8.63 16.60
CA GLN A 221 1.95 7.73 16.46
C GLN A 221 1.74 7.33 14.98
N TYR A 222 1.92 8.27 14.06
CA TYR A 222 1.89 7.98 12.63
C TYR A 222 3.06 7.08 12.21
N ALA A 223 4.26 7.32 12.72
CA ALA A 223 5.42 6.46 12.50
C ALA A 223 5.17 5.02 13.02
N ALA A 224 4.55 4.88 14.18
CA ALA A 224 4.14 3.59 14.74
C ALA A 224 3.06 2.90 13.87
N TYR A 225 2.07 3.65 13.40
CA TYR A 225 1.05 3.16 12.46
C TYR A 225 1.65 2.61 11.16
N LEU A 226 2.74 3.22 10.68
CA LEU A 226 3.49 2.77 9.51
C LEU A 226 4.48 1.65 9.81
N GLY A 227 4.71 1.31 11.09
CA GLY A 227 5.70 0.34 11.51
C GLY A 227 7.15 0.79 11.28
N LEU A 228 7.38 2.10 11.35
CA LEU A 228 8.71 2.72 11.22
C LEU A 228 9.41 2.93 12.58
N THR A 229 8.72 2.67 13.68
CA THR A 229 9.31 2.73 15.02
C THR A 229 10.16 1.50 15.29
N PRO A 230 11.32 1.63 15.96
CA PRO A 230 12.10 0.48 16.38
C PRO A 230 11.31 -0.39 17.36
N GLY A 231 11.47 -1.70 17.26
CA GLY A 231 11.02 -2.63 18.28
C GLY A 231 12.02 -2.66 19.42
N GLU A 232 11.56 -3.07 20.61
CA GLU A 232 12.40 -3.24 21.78
C GLU A 232 12.02 -4.57 22.48
N TYR A 233 13.04 -5.30 22.89
CA TYR A 233 12.90 -6.50 23.70
C TYR A 233 13.87 -6.40 24.87
N SER A 234 13.45 -5.67 25.88
CA SER A 234 14.27 -5.34 27.05
C SER A 234 13.75 -6.05 28.30
N SER A 235 14.65 -6.50 29.15
CA SER A 235 14.31 -7.07 30.46
C SER A 235 15.27 -6.55 31.52
N SER A 236 14.75 -5.99 32.59
CA SER A 236 15.53 -5.41 33.68
C SER A 236 16.53 -4.34 33.15
N THR A 237 17.82 -4.52 33.37
CA THR A 237 18.90 -3.61 32.94
C THR A 237 19.36 -3.84 31.50
N ASN A 238 18.96 -4.95 30.87
CA ASN A 238 19.33 -5.27 29.50
C ASN A 238 18.37 -4.62 28.50
N VAL A 239 18.83 -3.58 27.81
CA VAL A 239 18.10 -2.91 26.74
C VAL A 239 18.52 -3.51 25.40
N ASN A 240 17.59 -4.16 24.69
CA ASN A 240 17.83 -4.70 23.35
C ASN A 240 16.93 -4.03 22.33
N HIS A 241 17.51 -3.12 21.53
CA HIS A 241 16.82 -2.46 20.43
C HIS A 241 16.80 -3.38 19.21
N LEU A 242 15.60 -3.60 18.70
CA LEU A 242 15.36 -4.37 17.48
C LEU A 242 15.26 -3.43 16.27
N GLY A 243 15.20 -4.01 15.08
CA GLY A 243 14.85 -3.27 13.87
C GLY A 243 13.42 -2.69 13.93
N ILE A 244 12.99 -1.98 12.89
CA ILE A 244 11.63 -1.42 12.82
C ILE A 244 10.58 -2.53 12.93
N THR A 245 9.45 -2.23 13.57
CA THR A 245 8.38 -3.21 13.84
C THR A 245 7.75 -3.80 12.58
N LYS A 246 7.79 -3.07 11.47
CA LYS A 246 7.13 -3.43 10.19
C LYS A 246 5.62 -3.67 10.31
N ALA A 247 5.02 -3.30 11.41
CA ALA A 247 3.58 -3.33 11.61
C ALA A 247 2.88 -2.32 10.67
N GLY A 248 1.61 -2.55 10.36
CA GLY A 248 0.79 -1.62 9.58
C GLY A 248 1.08 -1.59 8.09
N ASN A 249 0.82 -0.43 7.44
CA ASN A 249 0.77 -0.32 5.98
C ASN A 249 2.15 -0.40 5.33
N SER A 250 2.47 -1.57 4.74
CA SER A 250 3.75 -1.82 4.07
C SER A 250 3.95 -0.96 2.81
N HIS A 251 2.86 -0.65 2.08
CA HIS A 251 2.92 0.16 0.87
C HIS A 251 3.35 1.60 1.19
N LEU A 252 2.71 2.23 2.18
CA LEU A 252 3.10 3.57 2.63
C LEU A 252 4.52 3.60 3.19
N ARG A 253 4.91 2.59 3.96
CA ARG A 253 6.27 2.46 4.48
C ARG A 253 7.30 2.42 3.36
N GLN A 254 7.06 1.65 2.30
CA GLN A 254 7.93 1.59 1.13
C GLN A 254 8.05 2.95 0.44
N LEU A 255 6.93 3.64 0.19
CA LEU A 255 6.91 4.96 -0.47
C LEU A 255 7.70 6.00 0.33
N LEU A 256 7.57 6.01 1.65
CA LEU A 256 8.28 6.95 2.51
C LEU A 256 9.78 6.64 2.58
N ILE A 257 10.18 5.37 2.61
CA ILE A 257 11.59 4.97 2.55
C ILE A 257 12.19 5.36 1.19
N GLU A 258 11.48 5.16 0.08
CA GLU A 258 11.92 5.59 -1.24
C GLU A 258 12.07 7.13 -1.32
N ALA A 259 11.11 7.88 -0.75
CA ALA A 259 11.17 9.34 -0.66
C ALA A 259 12.37 9.82 0.18
N ALA A 260 12.58 9.22 1.34
CA ALA A 260 13.71 9.53 2.22
C ALA A 260 15.06 9.22 1.55
N GLY A 261 15.15 8.16 0.73
CA GLY A 261 16.35 7.84 -0.04
C GLY A 261 16.79 8.95 -1.01
N GLY A 262 15.85 9.78 -1.47
CA GLY A 262 16.14 10.98 -2.26
C GLY A 262 16.82 12.08 -1.43
N ILE A 263 16.53 12.16 -0.13
CA ILE A 263 17.16 13.12 0.80
C ILE A 263 18.58 12.69 1.11
N CYS A 264 18.80 11.41 1.36
CA CYS A 264 20.12 10.88 1.74
C CYS A 264 21.15 10.90 0.59
N LYS A 265 20.69 10.88 -0.67
CA LYS A 265 21.56 10.84 -1.86
C LYS A 265 21.87 12.22 -2.44
N GLY A 266 21.16 13.24 -2.04
CA GLY A 266 21.35 14.62 -2.47
C GLY A 266 22.39 15.37 -1.62
N ALA A 267 22.99 16.44 -2.17
CA ALA A 267 23.76 17.37 -1.36
C ALA A 267 22.83 18.00 -0.30
N VAL A 268 23.23 17.91 0.96
CA VAL A 268 22.48 18.48 2.08
C VAL A 268 22.27 19.98 1.83
N GLY A 269 21.02 20.45 1.86
CA GLY A 269 20.69 21.85 1.62
C GLY A 269 20.44 22.25 0.16
N HIS A 270 20.77 21.40 -0.82
CA HIS A 270 20.50 21.71 -2.23
C HIS A 270 19.04 21.43 -2.60
N LYS A 271 18.29 22.48 -2.88
CA LYS A 271 16.89 22.37 -3.37
C LYS A 271 16.86 22.53 -4.89
N SER A 272 16.21 21.61 -5.59
CA SER A 272 15.97 21.79 -7.02
C SER A 272 15.04 22.99 -7.27
N LYS A 273 15.16 23.65 -8.42
CA LYS A 273 14.26 24.76 -8.82
C LYS A 273 12.79 24.38 -8.72
N ALA A 274 12.44 23.14 -9.09
CA ALA A 274 11.07 22.63 -8.99
C ALA A 274 10.57 22.49 -7.55
N LEU A 275 11.45 22.12 -6.60
CA LEU A 275 11.10 22.06 -5.18
C LEU A 275 10.93 23.47 -4.60
N GLN A 276 11.83 24.38 -4.95
CA GLN A 276 11.76 25.79 -4.54
C GLN A 276 10.44 26.43 -5.02
N ALA A 277 10.07 26.22 -6.31
CA ALA A 277 8.81 26.73 -6.86
C ALA A 277 7.59 26.21 -6.11
N ARG A 278 7.58 24.93 -5.75
CA ARG A 278 6.49 24.33 -4.94
C ARG A 278 6.42 24.90 -3.52
N GLN A 279 7.58 25.17 -2.91
CA GLN A 279 7.64 25.75 -1.57
C GLN A 279 7.25 27.23 -1.52
N ASN A 280 7.55 27.97 -2.58
CA ASN A 280 7.21 29.40 -2.70
C ASN A 280 5.75 29.64 -3.10
N GLY A 281 5.06 28.64 -3.64
CA GLY A 281 3.64 28.73 -4.06
C GLY A 281 2.64 28.23 -3.02
N ASN A 282 3.09 27.88 -1.84
CA ASN A 282 2.32 27.52 -0.64
C ASN A 282 2.66 28.54 0.46
#